data_89abbbd2f592a18840db5bbe5f025eb2
#
_entry.id   89abbbd2f592a18840db5bbe5f025eb2
#
_cell.length_a   1.000
_cell.length_b   1.000
_cell.length_c   1.000
_cell.angle_alpha   90.00
_cell.angle_beta   90.00
_cell.angle_gamma   90.00
#
_symmetry.space_group_name_H-M   'P 1'
#
loop_
_entity.id
_entity.type
_entity.pdbx_description
1 polymer ?
#
loop_
_entity_poly.entity_id
_entity_poly.type
_entity_poly.pdbx_seq_one_letter_code
_entity_poly.pdbx_strand_id
1 'polypeptide(L)'
;NDEIIRLYASLHRRGFAHSLEVWQGQELIGGLYGLAVGAAFFGESMFSLGADASKIALVHLVARLKHGGYRLLDTQFVTEHLSTFGAIEIARAKYHALLAEAVAVSGDFFALPEDTPPDVVLRLALADQA
;
A
#
# COMPACT_ATOMS: atom_id res chain seq x y z
N ASN A 1 13.56 -15.13 -13.75
CA ASN A 1 12.96 -16.32 -14.26
C ASN A 1 11.71 -15.97 -15.07
N ASP A 2 11.13 -16.96 -15.70
CA ASP A 2 10.06 -16.74 -16.65
C ASP A 2 8.67 -16.67 -16.04
N GLU A 3 8.55 -16.84 -14.72
CA GLU A 3 7.27 -16.80 -14.08
C GLU A 3 6.75 -15.37 -13.95
N ILE A 4 5.46 -15.22 -14.23
CA ILE A 4 4.81 -13.91 -14.16
C ILE A 4 4.53 -13.57 -12.70
N ILE A 5 4.93 -12.37 -12.32
CA ILE A 5 4.58 -11.81 -11.02
C ILE A 5 3.18 -11.24 -11.13
N ARG A 6 2.30 -11.66 -10.25
CA ARG A 6 0.93 -11.15 -10.20
C ARG A 6 0.66 -10.50 -8.86
N LEU A 7 -0.04 -9.39 -8.90
CA LEU A 7 -0.57 -8.75 -7.71
C LEU A 7 -2.03 -9.13 -7.56
N TYR A 8 -2.45 -9.39 -6.35
CA TYR A 8 -3.84 -9.65 -6.04
C TYR A 8 -4.26 -8.77 -4.87
N ALA A 9 -5.25 -7.92 -5.09
CA ALA A 9 -5.79 -7.04 -4.06
C ALA A 9 -7.18 -7.54 -3.68
N SER A 10 -7.46 -7.59 -2.40
CA SER A 10 -8.77 -8.07 -1.97
C SER A 10 -9.34 -7.21 -0.86
N LEU A 11 -10.67 -7.25 -0.77
CA LEU A 11 -11.45 -6.62 0.26
C LEU A 11 -12.02 -7.72 1.14
N HIS A 12 -11.76 -7.62 2.42
CA HIS A 12 -12.26 -8.61 3.35
C HIS A 12 -13.65 -8.24 3.87
N ARG A 13 -14.27 -9.20 4.52
CA ARG A 13 -15.69 -9.22 4.85
C ARG A 13 -16.27 -7.91 5.40
N ARG A 14 -15.53 -7.16 6.18
CA ARG A 14 -16.09 -5.97 6.83
C ARG A 14 -15.98 -4.69 6.01
N GLY A 15 -15.45 -4.78 4.79
CA GLY A 15 -15.43 -3.64 3.88
C GLY A 15 -14.31 -2.64 4.10
N PHE A 16 -13.51 -2.78 5.15
CA PHE A 16 -12.39 -1.88 5.40
C PHE A 16 -11.05 -2.57 5.62
N ALA A 17 -11.03 -3.90 5.64
CA ALA A 17 -9.78 -4.66 5.71
C ALA A 17 -9.36 -5.04 4.30
N HIS A 18 -8.11 -4.77 3.95
CA HIS A 18 -7.59 -5.05 2.62
C HIS A 18 -6.29 -5.82 2.70
N SER A 19 -6.04 -6.62 1.70
CA SER A 19 -4.76 -7.28 1.55
C SER A 19 -4.23 -7.11 0.13
N LEU A 20 -2.90 -7.13 0.02
CA LEU A 20 -2.22 -7.23 -1.26
C LEU A 20 -1.38 -8.49 -1.22
N GLU A 21 -1.49 -9.30 -2.26
CA GLU A 21 -0.75 -10.54 -2.38
C GLU A 21 0.14 -10.47 -3.62
N VAL A 22 1.38 -10.93 -3.47
CA VAL A 22 2.34 -11.00 -4.57
C VAL A 22 2.56 -12.46 -4.89
N TRP A 23 2.24 -12.84 -6.11
CA TRP A 23 2.32 -14.22 -6.58
C TRP A 23 3.36 -14.31 -7.69
N GLN A 24 4.17 -15.36 -7.63
CA GLN A 24 5.07 -15.72 -8.72
C GLN A 24 4.63 -17.07 -9.25
N GLY A 25 4.03 -17.05 -10.45
CA GLY A 25 3.38 -18.26 -10.95
C GLY A 25 2.24 -18.66 -10.02
N GLN A 26 2.35 -19.85 -9.45
CA GLN A 26 1.34 -20.36 -8.52
C GLN A 26 1.78 -20.31 -7.06
N GLU A 27 2.87 -19.60 -6.79
CA GLU A 27 3.41 -19.49 -5.44
C GLU A 27 3.15 -18.10 -4.86
N LEU A 28 2.58 -18.05 -3.67
CA LEU A 28 2.40 -16.81 -2.93
C LEU A 28 3.72 -16.45 -2.25
N ILE A 29 4.39 -15.40 -2.71
CA ILE A 29 5.74 -15.06 -2.26
C ILE A 29 5.80 -13.87 -1.32
N GLY A 30 4.72 -13.12 -1.18
CA GLY A 30 4.70 -12.00 -0.25
C GLY A 30 3.33 -11.38 -0.18
N GLY A 31 3.18 -10.47 0.77
CA GLY A 31 1.93 -9.76 0.89
C GLY A 31 1.89 -8.86 2.10
N LEU A 32 0.82 -8.11 2.20
CA LEU A 32 0.56 -7.27 3.36
C LEU A 32 -0.95 -7.19 3.59
N TYR A 33 -1.27 -6.76 4.80
CA TYR A 33 -2.65 -6.65 5.24
C TYR A 33 -2.80 -5.37 6.05
N GLY A 34 -3.92 -4.70 5.91
CA GLY A 34 -4.18 -3.49 6.65
C GLY A 34 -5.64 -3.12 6.67
N LEU A 35 -5.91 -2.00 7.33
CA LEU A 35 -7.25 -1.49 7.53
C LEU A 35 -7.35 -0.09 6.93
N ALA A 36 -8.45 0.18 6.25
CA ALA A 36 -8.75 1.50 5.72
C ALA A 36 -9.88 2.13 6.54
N VAL A 37 -9.68 3.35 6.99
CA VAL A 37 -10.72 4.14 7.65
C VAL A 37 -10.74 5.49 6.96
N GLY A 38 -11.80 5.75 6.17
CA GLY A 38 -11.78 6.91 5.30
C GLY A 38 -10.59 6.84 4.35
N ALA A 39 -9.85 7.93 4.24
CA ALA A 39 -8.64 8.00 3.43
C ALA A 39 -7.36 7.76 4.24
N ALA A 40 -7.47 7.09 5.38
CA ALA A 40 -6.32 6.63 6.16
C ALA A 40 -6.18 5.13 6.00
N PHE A 41 -4.96 4.65 5.82
CA PHE A 41 -4.67 3.23 5.72
C PHE A 41 -3.66 2.86 6.80
N PHE A 42 -3.98 1.81 7.55
CA PHE A 42 -3.14 1.33 8.64
C PHE A 42 -2.57 -0.02 8.25
N GLY A 43 -1.27 -0.05 7.95
CA GLY A 43 -0.57 -1.30 7.64
C GLY A 43 -0.34 -2.09 8.91
N GLU A 44 -0.90 -3.30 8.96
CA GLU A 44 -0.90 -4.13 10.17
C GLU A 44 0.17 -5.20 10.14
N SER A 45 0.34 -5.88 9.02
CA SER A 45 1.30 -6.94 8.91
C SER A 45 1.78 -7.11 7.47
N MET A 46 2.97 -7.69 7.35
CA MET A 46 3.59 -7.94 6.05
C MET A 46 4.41 -9.21 6.16
N PHE A 47 4.44 -10.00 5.09
CA PHE A 47 5.30 -11.17 5.03
C PHE A 47 6.01 -11.23 3.67
N SER A 48 7.15 -11.93 3.65
CA SER A 48 7.94 -12.05 2.44
C SER A 48 8.69 -13.39 2.46
N LEU A 49 8.56 -14.15 1.39
CA LEU A 49 9.29 -15.41 1.21
C LEU A 49 10.43 -15.26 0.22
N GLY A 50 10.60 -14.09 -0.38
CA GLY A 50 11.68 -13.81 -1.31
C GLY A 50 12.23 -12.42 -1.09
N ALA A 51 13.44 -12.19 -1.60
CA ALA A 51 14.16 -10.94 -1.32
C ALA A 51 13.41 -9.68 -1.75
N ASP A 52 12.65 -9.76 -2.84
CA ASP A 52 12.00 -8.58 -3.40
C ASP A 52 10.48 -8.57 -3.20
N ALA A 53 9.91 -9.60 -2.61
CA ALA A 53 8.45 -9.71 -2.50
C ALA A 53 7.85 -8.59 -1.66
N SER A 54 8.48 -8.25 -0.53
CA SER A 54 8.00 -7.15 0.31
C SER A 54 8.14 -5.80 -0.39
N LYS A 55 9.20 -5.62 -1.18
CA LYS A 55 9.38 -4.39 -1.96
C LYS A 55 8.27 -4.23 -2.97
N ILE A 56 7.94 -5.30 -3.68
CA ILE A 56 6.85 -5.29 -4.67
C ILE A 56 5.54 -4.93 -4.00
N ALA A 57 5.24 -5.56 -2.86
CA ALA A 57 4.01 -5.28 -2.12
C ALA A 57 3.94 -3.81 -1.69
N LEU A 58 5.04 -3.26 -1.17
CA LEU A 58 5.07 -1.87 -0.73
C LEU A 58 4.92 -0.88 -1.87
N VAL A 59 5.59 -1.13 -3.00
CA VAL A 59 5.45 -0.27 -4.18
C VAL A 59 4.00 -0.22 -4.64
N HIS A 60 3.36 -1.38 -4.73
CA HIS A 60 1.96 -1.45 -5.12
C HIS A 60 1.04 -0.78 -4.10
N LEU A 61 1.31 -0.96 -2.81
CA LEU A 61 0.52 -0.30 -1.78
C LEU A 61 0.60 1.22 -1.92
N VAL A 62 1.81 1.78 -2.00
CA VAL A 62 2.00 3.22 -2.09
C VAL A 62 1.33 3.78 -3.34
N ALA A 63 1.54 3.13 -4.49
CA ALA A 63 0.91 3.55 -5.75
C ALA A 63 -0.60 3.52 -5.64
N ARG A 64 -1.14 2.45 -5.07
CA ARG A 64 -2.58 2.26 -4.92
C ARG A 64 -3.20 3.31 -4.01
N LEU A 65 -2.54 3.61 -2.90
CA LEU A 65 -3.03 4.61 -1.96
C LEU A 65 -2.98 6.01 -2.56
N LYS A 66 -1.88 6.37 -3.22
CA LYS A 66 -1.76 7.67 -3.88
C LYS A 66 -2.81 7.84 -4.98
N HIS A 67 -2.97 6.82 -5.81
CA HIS A 67 -3.94 6.88 -6.91
C HIS A 67 -5.38 6.89 -6.39
N GLY A 68 -5.64 6.21 -5.30
CA GLY A 68 -6.98 6.10 -4.70
C GLY A 68 -7.38 7.28 -3.83
N GLY A 69 -6.54 8.31 -3.71
CA GLY A 69 -6.88 9.50 -2.95
C GLY A 69 -6.70 9.39 -1.45
N TYR A 70 -5.91 8.42 -1.00
CA TYR A 70 -5.59 8.30 0.41
C TYR A 70 -4.67 9.42 0.86
N ARG A 71 -4.81 9.83 2.11
CA ARG A 71 -4.09 10.97 2.67
C ARG A 71 -3.11 10.60 3.77
N LEU A 72 -3.21 9.39 4.30
CA LEU A 72 -2.36 8.96 5.39
C LEU A 72 -2.08 7.47 5.27
N LEU A 73 -0.83 7.10 5.38
CA LEU A 73 -0.40 5.72 5.56
C LEU A 73 0.33 5.64 6.88
N ASP A 74 -0.25 4.90 7.82
CA ASP A 74 0.39 4.60 9.09
C ASP A 74 0.77 3.13 9.08
N THR A 75 2.03 2.82 9.33
CA THR A 75 2.50 1.45 9.28
C THR A 75 3.45 1.17 10.44
N GLN A 76 3.35 -0.04 10.97
CA GLN A 76 4.25 -0.52 12.01
C GLN A 76 5.44 -1.27 11.43
N PHE A 77 5.39 -1.64 10.16
CA PHE A 77 6.54 -2.20 9.48
C PHE A 77 7.30 -1.07 8.78
N VAL A 78 8.32 -0.59 9.47
CA VAL A 78 9.16 0.47 8.93
C VAL A 78 10.25 -0.16 8.08
N THR A 79 10.39 0.30 6.84
CA THR A 79 11.45 -0.16 5.97
C THR A 79 12.12 1.04 5.32
N GLU A 80 13.37 0.87 4.91
CA GLU A 80 14.07 1.90 4.15
C GLU A 80 13.35 2.24 2.86
N HIS A 81 12.61 1.29 2.30
CA HIS A 81 11.85 1.51 1.07
C HIS A 81 10.75 2.54 1.23
N LEU A 82 10.11 2.58 2.40
CA LEU A 82 9.06 3.58 2.63
C LEU A 82 9.62 4.99 2.59
N SER A 83 10.85 5.21 3.08
CA SER A 83 11.50 6.51 2.98
C SER A 83 11.68 6.93 1.53
N THR A 84 11.98 6.00 0.65
CA THR A 84 12.11 6.26 -0.79
C THR A 84 10.82 6.83 -1.38
N PHE A 85 9.67 6.44 -0.83
CA PHE A 85 8.36 6.89 -1.32
C PHE A 85 7.81 8.07 -0.52
N GLY A 86 8.64 8.71 0.30
CA GLY A 86 8.25 9.92 1.02
C GLY A 86 7.75 9.70 2.45
N ALA A 87 7.92 8.50 2.98
CA ALA A 87 7.52 8.24 4.37
C ALA A 87 8.45 9.02 5.32
N ILE A 88 7.86 9.63 6.33
CA ILE A 88 8.58 10.39 7.34
C ILE A 88 8.00 10.10 8.72
N GLU A 89 8.81 10.35 9.75
CA GLU A 89 8.33 10.35 11.10
C GLU A 89 7.75 11.71 11.43
N ILE A 90 6.61 11.74 12.11
CA ILE A 90 5.95 12.99 12.45
C ILE A 90 5.59 13.01 13.92
N ALA A 91 5.52 14.24 14.47
CA ALA A 91 5.12 14.42 15.85
C ALA A 91 3.67 13.99 16.08
N ARG A 92 3.38 13.54 17.30
CA ARG A 92 2.05 13.04 17.65
C ARG A 92 0.93 14.02 17.35
N ALA A 93 1.13 15.29 17.66
CA ALA A 93 0.11 16.31 17.43
C ALA A 93 -0.20 16.46 15.94
N LYS A 94 0.83 16.45 15.11
CA LYS A 94 0.66 16.51 13.66
C LYS A 94 0.00 15.26 13.13
N TYR A 95 0.36 14.10 13.67
CA TYR A 95 -0.25 12.84 13.29
C TYR A 95 -1.75 12.86 13.55
N HIS A 96 -2.17 13.32 14.74
CA HIS A 96 -3.59 13.37 15.07
C HIS A 96 -4.37 14.31 14.15
N ALA A 97 -3.77 15.45 13.78
CA ALA A 97 -4.41 16.38 12.86
C ALA A 97 -4.58 15.75 11.47
N LEU A 98 -3.55 15.08 10.97
CA LEU A 98 -3.60 14.42 9.67
C LEU A 98 -4.59 13.26 9.68
N LEU A 99 -4.65 12.51 10.78
CA LEU A 99 -5.59 11.41 10.91
C LEU A 99 -7.03 11.92 10.89
N ALA A 100 -7.32 12.98 11.61
CA ALA A 100 -8.66 13.56 11.64
C ALA A 100 -9.11 13.98 10.25
N GLU A 101 -8.22 14.60 9.47
CA GLU A 101 -8.52 14.97 8.09
C GLU A 101 -8.72 13.74 7.20
N ALA A 102 -7.85 12.75 7.35
CA ALA A 102 -7.89 11.57 6.48
C ALA A 102 -9.16 10.76 6.69
N VAL A 103 -9.59 10.55 7.94
CA VAL A 103 -10.78 9.74 8.20
C VAL A 103 -12.07 10.43 7.79
N ALA A 104 -12.03 11.74 7.59
CA ALA A 104 -13.21 12.52 7.18
C ALA A 104 -13.49 12.44 5.69
N VAL A 105 -12.57 11.93 4.88
CA VAL A 105 -12.75 11.79 3.44
C VAL A 105 -12.60 10.34 3.06
N SER A 106 -13.01 10.01 1.84
CA SER A 106 -12.97 8.63 1.34
C SER A 106 -11.77 8.41 0.44
N GLY A 107 -11.17 7.22 0.52
CA GLY A 107 -10.22 6.74 -0.44
C GLY A 107 -10.80 5.52 -1.15
N ASP A 108 -10.29 5.21 -2.33
CA ASP A 108 -10.72 4.05 -3.08
C ASP A 108 -9.54 3.11 -3.31
N PHE A 109 -9.49 2.03 -2.53
CA PHE A 109 -8.40 1.06 -2.60
C PHE A 109 -8.34 0.35 -3.95
N PHE A 110 -9.46 0.28 -4.66
CA PHE A 110 -9.55 -0.42 -5.93
C PHE A 110 -9.54 0.51 -7.14
N ALA A 111 -9.20 1.80 -6.94
CA ALA A 111 -9.10 2.74 -8.07
C ALA A 111 -7.99 2.34 -9.04
N LEU A 112 -6.91 1.73 -8.55
CA LEU A 112 -5.82 1.25 -9.39
C LEU A 112 -6.06 -0.20 -9.76
N PRO A 113 -6.20 -0.53 -11.05
CA PRO A 113 -6.40 -1.92 -11.48
C PRO A 113 -5.20 -2.81 -11.13
N GLU A 114 -5.47 -4.08 -10.83
CA GLU A 114 -4.43 -5.04 -10.47
C GLU A 114 -3.44 -5.30 -11.60
N ASP A 115 -3.89 -5.18 -12.84
CA ASP A 115 -3.06 -5.44 -14.03
C ASP A 115 -2.33 -4.18 -14.53
N THR A 116 -2.28 -3.12 -13.73
CA THR A 116 -1.54 -1.92 -14.09
C THR A 116 -0.07 -2.27 -14.36
N PRO A 117 0.50 -1.82 -15.48
CA PRO A 117 1.89 -2.16 -15.82
C PRO A 117 2.88 -1.70 -14.73
N PRO A 118 3.96 -2.47 -14.49
CA PRO A 118 4.92 -2.15 -13.42
C PRO A 118 5.53 -0.76 -13.51
N ASP A 119 5.80 -0.26 -14.72
CA ASP A 119 6.37 1.08 -14.87
C ASP A 119 5.38 2.17 -14.45
N VAL A 120 4.10 1.96 -14.69
CA VAL A 120 3.06 2.89 -14.26
C VAL A 120 2.93 2.86 -12.73
N VAL A 121 2.95 1.66 -12.15
CA VAL A 121 2.89 1.49 -10.70
C VAL A 121 4.04 2.23 -10.03
N LEU A 122 5.26 2.02 -10.52
CA LEU A 122 6.43 2.68 -9.94
C LEU A 122 6.35 4.19 -10.05
N ARG A 123 5.90 4.69 -11.21
CA ARG A 123 5.74 6.13 -11.41
C ARG A 123 4.74 6.73 -10.42
N LEU A 124 3.62 6.05 -10.20
CA LEU A 124 2.63 6.50 -9.23
C LEU A 124 3.18 6.48 -7.81
N ALA A 125 3.92 5.45 -7.45
CA ALA A 125 4.49 5.32 -6.12
C ALA A 125 5.50 6.43 -5.81
N LEU A 126 6.24 6.87 -6.82
CA LEU A 126 7.26 7.90 -6.66
C LEU A 126 6.72 9.32 -6.83
N ALA A 127 5.48 9.48 -7.29
CA ALA A 127 4.92 10.80 -7.54
C ALA A 127 4.67 11.55 -6.23
N ASP A 128 4.92 12.87 -6.26
CA ASP A 128 4.58 13.71 -5.11
C ASP A 128 3.07 13.86 -4.98
N GLN A 129 2.63 13.99 -3.75
CA GLN A 129 1.25 14.34 -3.45
C GLN A 129 1.11 15.85 -3.57
N ALA A 130 0.35 16.27 -4.54
CA ALA A 130 0.12 17.70 -4.76
C ALA A 130 -0.91 18.25 -3.78
#